data_c170f0fe1df611e86fc2d9d7edadd709
#
_entry.id   c170f0fe1df611e86fc2d9d7edadd709
#
_cell.length_a   1.000
_cell.length_b   1.000
_cell.length_c   1.000
_cell.angle_alpha   90.00
_cell.angle_beta   90.00
_cell.angle_gamma   90.00
#
_symmetry.space_group_name_H-M   'P 1'
#
loop_
_entity.id
_entity.type
_entity.pdbx_description
1 polymer ?
#
loop_
_entity_poly.entity_id
_entity_poly.type
_entity_poly.pdbx_seq_one_letter_code
_entity_poly.pdbx_strand_id
1 'polypeptide(L)'
;MTEPLIRFENLYKVYGSDPRSVMPLVREGHSKDEILAETGHTLGLRDINLEIEKGQIFVIMGLSGSGQSTLVRHLNRLIDPTEGAIYVGGIDVMNLSQTELEDFRCHRMSMVFQRFGLLPHRTVLENVAFGLSIQKIAKAEREEKAREWLRSVGLDGYEDQYPSQLSGGQQQRVGLARALCTDPEILLMDEPFSSLDRLIRSGMQDLLVELQDKLHKTIVFITHDLDEALRLGHQIAILKDGVLSQVGRPEEILRNSADDYVEAFVRDVNRARGLSTITNP
;
A
#
# COMPACT_ATOMS: atom_id res chain seq x y z
N MET A 1 -12.90 -21.68 -6.59
CA MET A 1 -11.93 -20.62 -6.32
C MET A 1 -12.74 -19.36 -6.11
N THR A 2 -12.55 -18.66 -5.02
CA THR A 2 -13.19 -17.36 -4.79
C THR A 2 -12.58 -16.34 -5.75
N GLU A 3 -13.39 -15.46 -6.31
CA GLU A 3 -12.91 -14.39 -7.19
C GLU A 3 -12.04 -13.41 -6.36
N PRO A 4 -10.85 -13.01 -6.86
CA PRO A 4 -9.98 -12.09 -6.14
C PRO A 4 -10.66 -10.73 -5.94
N LEU A 5 -10.40 -10.08 -4.79
CA LEU A 5 -10.98 -8.76 -4.52
C LEU A 5 -10.37 -7.68 -5.42
N ILE A 6 -9.06 -7.77 -5.68
CA ILE A 6 -8.34 -6.82 -6.54
C ILE A 6 -7.65 -7.61 -7.65
N ARG A 7 -7.77 -7.13 -8.89
CA ARG A 7 -7.11 -7.71 -10.05
C ARG A 7 -6.58 -6.62 -10.96
N PHE A 8 -5.29 -6.71 -11.29
CA PHE A 8 -4.64 -5.93 -12.33
C PHE A 8 -4.47 -6.79 -13.57
N GLU A 9 -4.80 -6.26 -14.73
CA GLU A 9 -4.67 -6.94 -16.01
C GLU A 9 -3.85 -6.09 -16.98
N ASN A 10 -2.70 -6.63 -17.42
CA ASN A 10 -1.81 -6.02 -18.39
C ASN A 10 -1.58 -4.53 -18.11
N LEU A 11 -1.28 -4.19 -16.84
CA LEU A 11 -1.16 -2.80 -16.43
C LEU A 11 0.21 -2.24 -16.81
N TYR A 12 0.19 -1.15 -17.58
CA TYR A 12 1.38 -0.40 -17.99
C TYR A 12 1.28 1.04 -17.52
N LYS A 13 2.41 1.59 -17.08
CA LYS A 13 2.52 3.03 -16.81
C LYS A 13 3.81 3.59 -17.37
N VAL A 14 3.66 4.55 -18.26
CA VAL A 14 4.74 5.39 -18.77
C VAL A 14 4.42 6.84 -18.41
N TYR A 15 5.44 7.58 -17.99
CA TYR A 15 5.36 9.02 -17.72
C TYR A 15 6.06 9.78 -18.85
N GLY A 16 5.46 10.88 -19.30
CA GLY A 16 5.98 11.73 -20.36
C GLY A 16 4.84 12.48 -21.07
N SER A 17 5.17 13.24 -22.09
CA SER A 17 4.21 14.06 -22.83
C SER A 17 3.23 13.25 -23.70
N ASP A 18 3.71 12.14 -24.28
CA ASP A 18 2.91 11.18 -25.06
C ASP A 18 3.28 9.74 -24.67
N PRO A 19 2.76 9.23 -23.56
CA PRO A 19 3.12 7.90 -23.04
C PRO A 19 2.81 6.74 -24.02
N ARG A 20 1.79 6.91 -24.86
CA ARG A 20 1.36 5.86 -25.81
C ARG A 20 2.32 5.69 -26.98
N SER A 21 3.03 6.74 -27.39
CA SER A 21 3.98 6.69 -28.50
C SER A 21 5.15 5.75 -28.27
N VAL A 22 5.52 5.49 -27.01
CA VAL A 22 6.64 4.62 -26.63
C VAL A 22 6.23 3.19 -26.27
N MET A 23 4.94 2.87 -26.29
CA MET A 23 4.45 1.52 -25.96
C MET A 23 5.03 0.40 -26.86
N PRO A 24 5.32 0.62 -28.17
CA PRO A 24 6.02 -0.38 -28.96
C PRO A 24 7.37 -0.79 -28.35
N LEU A 25 8.23 0.18 -27.98
CA LEU A 25 9.52 -0.08 -27.34
C LEU A 25 9.38 -0.81 -26.00
N VAL A 26 8.35 -0.44 -25.21
CA VAL A 26 8.04 -1.09 -23.93
C VAL A 26 7.70 -2.57 -24.16
N ARG A 27 6.91 -2.91 -25.18
CA ARG A 27 6.52 -4.28 -25.52
C ARG A 27 7.66 -5.10 -26.15
N GLU A 28 8.59 -4.46 -26.85
CA GLU A 28 9.81 -5.06 -27.38
C GLU A 28 10.83 -5.39 -26.28
N GLY A 29 10.58 -4.93 -25.05
CA GLY A 29 11.39 -5.27 -23.88
C GLY A 29 12.53 -4.31 -23.58
N HIS A 30 12.57 -3.11 -24.22
CA HIS A 30 13.56 -2.09 -23.90
C HIS A 30 13.56 -1.79 -22.40
N SER A 31 14.74 -1.64 -21.83
CA SER A 31 14.91 -1.32 -20.40
C SER A 31 14.40 0.08 -20.08
N LYS A 32 14.21 0.35 -18.81
CA LYS A 32 13.81 1.67 -18.31
C LYS A 32 14.78 2.77 -18.71
N ASP A 33 16.08 2.46 -18.67
CA ASP A 33 17.15 3.41 -19.01
C ASP A 33 17.22 3.67 -20.53
N GLU A 34 17.03 2.63 -21.35
CA GLU A 34 16.96 2.78 -22.81
C GLU A 34 15.77 3.65 -23.23
N ILE A 35 14.58 3.38 -22.69
CA ILE A 35 13.38 4.18 -22.97
C ILE A 35 13.61 5.65 -22.57
N LEU A 36 14.20 5.89 -21.39
CA LEU A 36 14.50 7.24 -20.93
C LEU A 36 15.51 7.93 -21.86
N ALA A 37 16.59 7.25 -22.23
CA ALA A 37 17.64 7.82 -23.06
C ALA A 37 17.16 8.13 -24.49
N GLU A 38 16.36 7.26 -25.09
CA GLU A 38 15.92 7.39 -26.47
C GLU A 38 14.74 8.35 -26.65
N THR A 39 13.84 8.40 -25.64
CA THR A 39 12.55 9.08 -25.81
C THR A 39 12.26 10.19 -24.77
N GLY A 40 13.03 10.27 -23.71
CA GLY A 40 12.78 11.15 -22.57
C GLY A 40 11.58 10.73 -21.70
N HIS A 41 11.00 9.56 -21.95
CA HIS A 41 9.90 9.02 -21.15
C HIS A 41 10.43 8.11 -20.03
N THR A 42 9.69 8.05 -18.92
CA THR A 42 10.04 7.18 -17.78
C THR A 42 9.05 6.03 -17.69
N LEU A 43 9.54 4.79 -17.80
CA LEU A 43 8.75 3.60 -17.56
C LEU A 43 8.53 3.43 -16.04
N GLY A 44 7.27 3.45 -15.62
CA GLY A 44 6.87 3.24 -14.23
C GLY A 44 6.46 1.80 -13.93
N LEU A 45 5.63 1.20 -14.80
CA LEU A 45 5.15 -0.18 -14.68
C LEU A 45 5.09 -0.83 -16.06
N ARG A 46 5.40 -2.13 -16.10
CA ARG A 46 5.34 -2.96 -17.32
C ARG A 46 4.62 -4.25 -17.03
N ASP A 47 3.54 -4.51 -17.75
CA ASP A 47 2.80 -5.77 -17.80
C ASP A 47 2.49 -6.36 -16.44
N ILE A 48 1.95 -5.53 -15.53
CA ILE A 48 1.57 -6.00 -14.21
C ILE A 48 0.26 -6.78 -14.32
N ASN A 49 0.36 -8.06 -14.00
CA ASN A 49 -0.76 -8.98 -13.83
C ASN A 49 -0.71 -9.50 -12.39
N LEU A 50 -1.67 -9.12 -11.56
CA LEU A 50 -1.64 -9.38 -10.13
C LEU A 50 -3.04 -9.55 -9.56
N GLU A 51 -3.22 -10.53 -8.69
CA GLU A 51 -4.47 -10.77 -7.97
C GLU A 51 -4.24 -10.69 -6.47
N ILE A 52 -5.20 -10.08 -5.76
CA ILE A 52 -5.17 -9.94 -4.30
C ILE A 52 -6.49 -10.46 -3.74
N GLU A 53 -6.39 -11.47 -2.89
CA GLU A 53 -7.53 -12.08 -2.23
C GLU A 53 -8.11 -11.18 -1.13
N LYS A 54 -9.39 -11.37 -0.84
CA LYS A 54 -10.08 -10.64 0.23
C LYS A 54 -9.57 -11.05 1.62
N GLY A 55 -9.47 -10.08 2.53
CA GLY A 55 -9.24 -10.31 3.95
C GLY A 55 -7.79 -10.65 4.32
N GLN A 56 -6.82 -10.40 3.44
CA GLN A 56 -5.41 -10.63 3.70
C GLN A 56 -4.59 -9.34 3.73
N ILE A 57 -3.40 -9.40 4.33
CA ILE A 57 -2.36 -8.42 4.14
C ILE A 57 -1.52 -8.86 2.95
N PHE A 58 -1.59 -8.11 1.87
CA PHE A 58 -0.78 -8.30 0.68
C PHE A 58 0.34 -7.26 0.66
N VAL A 59 1.59 -7.71 0.69
CA VAL A 59 2.74 -6.82 0.72
C VAL A 59 3.30 -6.62 -0.68
N ILE A 60 3.58 -5.38 -1.03
CA ILE A 60 4.29 -5.00 -2.25
C ILE A 60 5.64 -4.44 -1.85
N MET A 61 6.72 -5.10 -2.25
CA MET A 61 8.07 -4.66 -1.90
C MET A 61 8.98 -4.50 -3.13
N GLY A 62 10.10 -3.82 -2.92
CA GLY A 62 11.13 -3.55 -3.92
C GLY A 62 12.01 -2.39 -3.49
N LEU A 63 13.07 -2.09 -4.23
CA LEU A 63 13.92 -0.93 -3.97
C LEU A 63 13.23 0.37 -4.41
N SER A 64 13.75 1.49 -3.92
CA SER A 64 13.26 2.82 -4.32
C SER A 64 13.25 2.96 -5.85
N GLY A 65 12.12 3.43 -6.39
CA GLY A 65 11.94 3.56 -7.84
C GLY A 65 11.50 2.28 -8.57
N SER A 66 11.24 1.16 -7.87
CA SER A 66 10.76 -0.08 -8.51
C SER A 66 9.30 -0.04 -8.96
N GLY A 67 8.53 1.00 -8.60
CA GLY A 67 7.14 1.18 -9.04
C GLY A 67 6.06 0.89 -8.00
N GLN A 68 6.40 0.51 -6.77
CA GLN A 68 5.44 0.14 -5.71
C GLN A 68 4.36 1.21 -5.47
N SER A 69 4.77 2.44 -5.10
CA SER A 69 3.82 3.54 -4.88
C SER A 69 3.02 3.89 -6.13
N THR A 70 3.62 3.72 -7.33
CA THR A 70 2.92 3.87 -8.60
C THR A 70 1.79 2.84 -8.70
N LEU A 71 2.09 1.55 -8.45
CA LEU A 71 1.11 0.48 -8.52
C LEU A 71 -0.06 0.71 -7.55
N VAL A 72 0.22 1.06 -6.30
CA VAL A 72 -0.83 1.30 -5.29
C VAL A 72 -1.70 2.53 -5.63
N ARG A 73 -1.09 3.58 -6.20
CA ARG A 73 -1.84 4.77 -6.62
C ARG A 73 -2.75 4.55 -7.83
N HIS A 74 -2.60 3.48 -8.56
CA HIS A 74 -3.54 3.08 -9.59
C HIS A 74 -4.82 2.49 -8.98
N LEU A 75 -4.76 1.79 -7.82
CA LEU A 75 -5.94 1.21 -7.16
C LEU A 75 -7.01 2.25 -6.81
N ASN A 76 -6.59 3.40 -6.30
CA ASN A 76 -7.50 4.50 -6.00
C ASN A 76 -7.59 5.52 -7.15
N ARG A 77 -7.01 5.17 -8.32
CA ARG A 77 -6.99 5.98 -9.52
C ARG A 77 -6.52 7.44 -9.27
N LEU A 78 -5.55 7.61 -8.35
CA LEU A 78 -4.79 8.87 -8.24
C LEU A 78 -3.87 9.06 -9.43
N ILE A 79 -3.53 7.98 -10.11
CA ILE A 79 -2.75 7.93 -11.35
C ILE A 79 -3.51 7.01 -12.30
N ASP A 80 -3.80 7.48 -13.52
CA ASP A 80 -4.35 6.63 -14.57
C ASP A 80 -3.22 5.82 -15.24
N PRO A 81 -3.42 4.55 -15.58
CA PRO A 81 -2.48 3.75 -16.33
C PRO A 81 -2.35 4.28 -17.77
N THR A 82 -1.26 3.91 -18.44
CA THR A 82 -1.12 4.13 -19.88
C THR A 82 -1.96 3.12 -20.65
N GLU A 83 -1.95 1.86 -20.20
CA GLU A 83 -2.77 0.75 -20.72
C GLU A 83 -3.07 -0.24 -19.59
N GLY A 84 -4.06 -1.12 -19.80
CA GLY A 84 -4.48 -2.15 -18.87
C GLY A 84 -5.75 -1.82 -18.12
N ALA A 85 -6.20 -2.75 -17.29
CA ALA A 85 -7.42 -2.65 -16.50
C ALA A 85 -7.18 -2.95 -15.02
N ILE A 86 -8.06 -2.43 -14.16
CA ILE A 86 -8.02 -2.62 -12.72
C ILE A 86 -9.42 -2.94 -12.25
N TYR A 87 -9.59 -4.09 -11.62
CA TYR A 87 -10.86 -4.53 -11.07
C TYR A 87 -10.79 -4.57 -9.55
N VAL A 88 -11.82 -4.06 -8.90
CA VAL A 88 -11.98 -4.10 -7.44
C VAL A 88 -13.38 -4.57 -7.11
N GLY A 89 -13.52 -5.78 -6.56
CA GLY A 89 -14.81 -6.41 -6.29
C GLY A 89 -15.67 -6.51 -7.55
N GLY A 90 -15.07 -6.89 -8.68
CA GLY A 90 -15.71 -6.98 -9.99
C GLY A 90 -15.99 -5.65 -10.71
N ILE A 91 -15.71 -4.50 -10.06
CA ILE A 91 -15.89 -3.17 -10.67
C ILE A 91 -14.63 -2.81 -11.45
N ASP A 92 -14.78 -2.51 -12.75
CA ASP A 92 -13.71 -1.88 -13.54
C ASP A 92 -13.54 -0.42 -13.13
N VAL A 93 -12.45 -0.15 -12.38
CA VAL A 93 -12.16 1.17 -11.81
C VAL A 93 -11.87 2.20 -12.92
N MET A 94 -11.40 1.75 -14.08
CA MET A 94 -11.06 2.65 -15.19
C MET A 94 -12.31 3.21 -15.88
N ASN A 95 -13.42 2.51 -15.81
CA ASN A 95 -14.68 2.90 -16.43
C ASN A 95 -15.60 3.74 -15.52
N LEU A 96 -15.19 3.98 -14.26
CA LEU A 96 -15.95 4.84 -13.35
C LEU A 96 -15.96 6.28 -13.82
N SER A 97 -17.14 6.91 -13.83
CA SER A 97 -17.28 8.35 -13.94
C SER A 97 -16.66 9.07 -12.74
N GLN A 98 -16.47 10.37 -12.84
CA GLN A 98 -15.87 11.16 -11.73
C GLN A 98 -16.66 11.02 -10.42
N THR A 99 -17.99 11.06 -10.49
CA THR A 99 -18.86 10.92 -9.30
C THR A 99 -18.78 9.51 -8.70
N GLU A 100 -18.79 8.47 -9.54
CA GLU A 100 -18.65 7.08 -9.08
C GLU A 100 -17.26 6.82 -8.49
N LEU A 101 -16.22 7.44 -9.04
CA LEU A 101 -14.86 7.34 -8.51
C LEU A 101 -14.71 8.04 -7.15
N GLU A 102 -15.36 9.19 -6.95
CA GLU A 102 -15.42 9.87 -5.67
C GLU A 102 -16.14 9.01 -4.62
N ASP A 103 -17.27 8.41 -4.97
CA ASP A 103 -18.01 7.48 -4.10
C ASP A 103 -17.19 6.23 -3.79
N PHE A 104 -16.56 5.64 -4.80
CA PHE A 104 -15.67 4.50 -4.67
C PHE A 104 -14.52 4.78 -3.68
N ARG A 105 -13.83 5.90 -3.82
CA ARG A 105 -12.77 6.34 -2.90
C ARG A 105 -13.29 6.59 -1.49
N CYS A 106 -14.48 7.14 -1.38
CA CYS A 106 -15.07 7.51 -0.11
C CYS A 106 -15.51 6.30 0.73
N HIS A 107 -16.00 5.23 0.08
CA HIS A 107 -16.65 4.12 0.77
C HIS A 107 -15.91 2.78 0.67
N ARG A 108 -15.10 2.56 -0.39
CA ARG A 108 -14.48 1.26 -0.62
C ARG A 108 -13.04 1.17 -0.11
N MET A 109 -12.32 2.28 -0.07
CA MET A 109 -10.91 2.26 0.29
C MET A 109 -10.47 3.47 1.11
N SER A 110 -9.42 3.28 1.88
CA SER A 110 -8.76 4.35 2.61
C SER A 110 -7.24 4.21 2.48
N MET A 111 -6.50 5.29 2.75
CA MET A 111 -5.06 5.29 2.59
C MET A 111 -4.33 5.87 3.80
N VAL A 112 -3.31 5.17 4.25
CA VAL A 112 -2.33 5.62 5.24
C VAL A 112 -1.04 6.00 4.50
N PHE A 113 -0.58 7.22 4.70
CA PHE A 113 0.57 7.79 3.99
C PHE A 113 1.85 7.70 4.82
N GLN A 114 2.99 7.65 4.16
CA GLN A 114 4.32 7.67 4.75
C GLN A 114 4.56 8.86 5.69
N ARG A 115 4.05 10.06 5.36
CA ARG A 115 4.15 11.30 6.16
C ARG A 115 2.85 11.62 6.88
N PHE A 116 2.20 10.64 7.49
CA PHE A 116 0.97 10.72 8.29
C PHE A 116 -0.23 11.38 7.59
N GLY A 117 -0.02 12.41 6.77
CA GLY A 117 -1.06 13.14 6.02
C GLY A 117 -2.13 13.77 6.91
N LEU A 118 -1.82 14.08 8.17
CA LEU A 118 -2.77 14.71 9.09
C LEU A 118 -3.01 16.18 8.73
N LEU A 119 -4.22 16.64 9.00
CA LEU A 119 -4.61 18.03 8.81
C LEU A 119 -4.11 18.86 10.01
N PRO A 120 -3.10 19.73 9.84
CA PRO A 120 -2.39 20.34 10.96
C PRO A 120 -3.24 21.34 11.75
N HIS A 121 -4.27 21.89 11.12
CA HIS A 121 -5.20 22.88 11.69
C HIS A 121 -6.45 22.24 12.31
N ARG A 122 -6.53 20.92 12.38
CA ARG A 122 -7.60 20.14 12.99
C ARG A 122 -7.08 19.37 14.18
N THR A 123 -7.94 19.18 15.18
CA THR A 123 -7.62 18.33 16.33
C THR A 123 -7.49 16.87 15.94
N VAL A 124 -7.01 16.04 16.84
CA VAL A 124 -6.91 14.57 16.68
C VAL A 124 -8.30 13.98 16.38
N LEU A 125 -9.31 14.34 17.16
CA LEU A 125 -10.70 13.89 16.95
C LEU A 125 -11.20 14.29 15.55
N GLU A 126 -11.01 15.54 15.17
CA GLU A 126 -11.43 16.05 13.86
C GLU A 126 -10.68 15.38 12.69
N ASN A 127 -9.41 15.03 12.89
CA ASN A 127 -8.63 14.26 11.90
C ASN A 127 -9.25 12.87 11.72
N VAL A 128 -9.52 12.14 12.80
CA VAL A 128 -10.11 10.79 12.73
C VAL A 128 -11.52 10.84 12.13
N ALA A 129 -12.35 11.81 12.53
CA ALA A 129 -13.71 11.98 12.03
C ALA A 129 -13.80 12.54 10.60
N PHE A 130 -12.67 12.93 9.99
CA PHE A 130 -12.67 13.65 8.71
C PHE A 130 -13.33 12.87 7.58
N GLY A 131 -12.99 11.59 7.40
CA GLY A 131 -13.56 10.75 6.35
C GLY A 131 -15.09 10.62 6.48
N LEU A 132 -15.59 10.41 7.71
CA LEU A 132 -17.03 10.36 7.98
C LEU A 132 -17.72 11.71 7.71
N SER A 133 -17.01 12.83 7.83
CA SER A 133 -17.57 14.14 7.45
C SER A 133 -17.77 14.27 5.94
N ILE A 134 -16.89 13.66 5.14
CA ILE A 134 -17.04 13.57 3.67
C ILE A 134 -18.22 12.68 3.31
N GLN A 135 -18.41 11.57 4.03
CA GLN A 135 -19.59 10.69 3.91
C GLN A 135 -20.89 11.34 4.42
N LYS A 136 -20.83 12.61 4.88
CA LYS A 136 -21.99 13.38 5.39
C LYS A 136 -22.65 12.77 6.63
N ILE A 137 -21.92 11.99 7.41
CA ILE A 137 -22.39 11.46 8.70
C ILE A 137 -22.57 12.61 9.71
N ALA A 138 -23.64 12.54 10.51
CA ALA A 138 -23.96 13.56 11.50
C ALA A 138 -22.82 13.76 12.51
N LYS A 139 -22.62 15.01 12.99
CA LYS A 139 -21.47 15.39 13.83
C LYS A 139 -21.34 14.51 15.08
N ALA A 140 -22.43 14.31 15.80
CA ALA A 140 -22.43 13.51 17.03
C ALA A 140 -22.01 12.05 16.78
N GLU A 141 -22.53 11.42 15.72
CA GLU A 141 -22.23 10.04 15.35
C GLU A 141 -20.77 9.88 14.91
N ARG A 142 -20.27 10.76 14.02
CA ARG A 142 -18.89 10.67 13.54
C ARG A 142 -17.84 10.92 14.63
N GLU A 143 -18.14 11.82 15.60
CA GLU A 143 -17.27 12.07 16.74
C GLU A 143 -17.24 10.88 17.71
N GLU A 144 -18.38 10.22 17.93
CA GLU A 144 -18.41 9.01 18.76
C GLU A 144 -17.61 7.87 18.15
N LYS A 145 -17.82 7.58 16.86
CA LYS A 145 -17.00 6.60 16.10
C LYS A 145 -15.51 6.95 16.15
N ALA A 146 -15.18 8.23 16.00
CA ALA A 146 -13.79 8.67 16.07
C ALA A 146 -13.16 8.43 17.45
N ARG A 147 -13.89 8.67 18.55
CA ARG A 147 -13.44 8.35 19.92
C ARG A 147 -13.23 6.85 20.11
N GLU A 148 -14.13 6.01 19.59
CA GLU A 148 -13.97 4.55 19.63
C GLU A 148 -12.67 4.12 18.96
N TRP A 149 -12.37 4.68 17.78
CA TRP A 149 -11.13 4.39 17.08
C TRP A 149 -9.89 4.92 17.81
N LEU A 150 -9.97 6.10 18.42
CA LEU A 150 -8.88 6.64 19.25
C LEU A 150 -8.57 5.71 20.44
N ARG A 151 -9.60 5.20 21.13
CA ARG A 151 -9.42 4.18 22.18
C ARG A 151 -8.77 2.91 21.62
N SER A 152 -9.23 2.44 20.46
CA SER A 152 -8.71 1.21 19.81
C SER A 152 -7.23 1.30 19.45
N VAL A 153 -6.73 2.50 19.14
CA VAL A 153 -5.29 2.72 18.83
C VAL A 153 -4.49 3.22 20.03
N GLY A 154 -5.09 3.26 21.24
CA GLY A 154 -4.43 3.67 22.48
C GLY A 154 -4.14 5.18 22.58
N LEU A 155 -5.05 6.00 22.05
CA LEU A 155 -4.98 7.48 22.08
C LEU A 155 -6.21 8.10 22.81
N ASP A 156 -6.76 7.41 23.80
CA ASP A 156 -7.78 7.97 24.68
C ASP A 156 -7.23 9.17 25.45
N GLY A 157 -7.98 10.29 25.50
CA GLY A 157 -7.55 11.55 26.13
C GLY A 157 -6.71 12.48 25.26
N TYR A 158 -6.50 12.13 23.95
CA TYR A 158 -5.76 12.97 23.00
C TYR A 158 -6.67 13.73 22.03
N GLU A 159 -7.97 13.68 22.20
CA GLU A 159 -9.01 14.15 21.27
C GLU A 159 -8.83 15.62 20.86
N ASP A 160 -8.51 16.48 21.83
CA ASP A 160 -8.42 17.94 21.65
C ASP A 160 -7.01 18.41 21.27
N GLN A 161 -6.02 17.51 21.20
CA GLN A 161 -4.67 17.84 20.80
C GLN A 161 -4.58 18.05 19.28
N TYR A 162 -3.57 18.81 18.85
CA TYR A 162 -3.23 19.01 17.45
C TYR A 162 -2.07 18.10 17.03
N PRO A 163 -1.94 17.76 15.74
CA PRO A 163 -0.84 16.92 15.24
C PRO A 163 0.57 17.37 15.69
N SER A 164 0.82 18.68 15.79
CA SER A 164 2.09 19.23 16.22
C SER A 164 2.46 18.92 17.69
N GLN A 165 1.51 18.50 18.50
CA GLN A 165 1.67 18.14 19.92
C GLN A 165 1.96 16.64 20.10
N LEU A 166 1.94 15.85 19.02
CA LEU A 166 2.07 14.41 19.05
C LEU A 166 3.45 13.95 18.59
N SER A 167 3.95 12.85 19.17
CA SER A 167 5.09 12.12 18.63
C SER A 167 4.78 11.49 17.26
N GLY A 168 5.79 11.13 16.48
CA GLY A 168 5.60 10.47 15.18
C GLY A 168 4.76 9.19 15.27
N GLY A 169 5.00 8.36 16.29
CA GLY A 169 4.20 7.15 16.52
C GLY A 169 2.72 7.44 16.86
N GLN A 170 2.47 8.49 17.64
CA GLN A 170 1.11 8.93 17.92
C GLN A 170 0.42 9.48 16.66
N GLN A 171 1.12 10.28 15.86
CA GLN A 171 0.59 10.76 14.57
C GLN A 171 0.25 9.61 13.63
N GLN A 172 1.07 8.56 13.60
CA GLN A 172 0.80 7.36 12.81
C GLN A 172 -0.46 6.62 13.30
N ARG A 173 -0.64 6.49 14.63
CA ARG A 173 -1.86 5.92 15.21
C ARG A 173 -3.10 6.73 14.85
N VAL A 174 -3.03 8.05 14.86
CA VAL A 174 -4.13 8.93 14.38
C VAL A 174 -4.41 8.70 12.90
N GLY A 175 -3.37 8.57 12.06
CA GLY A 175 -3.49 8.26 10.64
C GLY A 175 -4.18 6.92 10.38
N LEU A 176 -3.83 5.89 11.16
CA LEU A 176 -4.44 4.56 11.10
C LEU A 176 -5.91 4.61 11.57
N ALA A 177 -6.20 5.25 12.71
CA ALA A 177 -7.56 5.44 13.21
C ALA A 177 -8.45 6.18 12.19
N ARG A 178 -7.94 7.26 11.58
CA ARG A 178 -8.64 8.01 10.52
C ARG A 178 -8.98 7.13 9.33
N ALA A 179 -8.04 6.31 8.90
CA ALA A 179 -8.23 5.44 7.74
C ALA A 179 -9.26 4.34 8.02
N LEU A 180 -9.27 3.77 9.22
CA LEU A 180 -10.19 2.71 9.63
C LEU A 180 -11.57 3.22 10.05
N CYS A 181 -11.68 4.48 10.50
CA CYS A 181 -12.93 5.08 10.99
C CYS A 181 -14.05 5.11 9.93
N THR A 182 -13.70 5.15 8.65
CA THR A 182 -14.65 5.10 7.53
C THR A 182 -15.12 3.69 7.19
N ASP A 183 -14.63 2.68 7.90
CA ASP A 183 -14.90 1.25 7.69
C ASP A 183 -14.66 0.76 6.24
N PRO A 184 -13.48 1.06 5.64
CA PRO A 184 -13.19 0.69 4.27
C PRO A 184 -13.06 -0.83 4.10
N GLU A 185 -13.36 -1.35 2.90
CA GLU A 185 -13.08 -2.75 2.54
C GLU A 185 -11.58 -2.96 2.29
N ILE A 186 -10.90 -1.94 1.73
CA ILE A 186 -9.49 -1.97 1.36
C ILE A 186 -8.73 -0.85 2.07
N LEU A 187 -7.63 -1.21 2.73
CA LEU A 187 -6.69 -0.27 3.34
C LEU A 187 -5.38 -0.26 2.54
N LEU A 188 -5.04 0.88 1.96
CA LEU A 188 -3.77 1.09 1.26
C LEU A 188 -2.76 1.71 2.24
N MET A 189 -1.57 1.17 2.34
CA MET A 189 -0.52 1.66 3.25
C MET A 189 0.79 1.84 2.48
N ASP A 190 1.19 3.10 2.27
CA ASP A 190 2.39 3.46 1.50
C ASP A 190 3.54 3.77 2.46
N GLU A 191 4.42 2.80 2.70
CA GLU A 191 5.55 2.83 3.64
C GLU A 191 5.19 3.44 5.02
N PRO A 192 4.12 2.96 5.69
CA PRO A 192 3.55 3.67 6.82
C PRO A 192 4.46 3.76 8.03
N PHE A 193 5.44 2.88 8.15
CA PHE A 193 6.30 2.79 9.34
C PHE A 193 7.76 3.18 9.08
N SER A 194 8.11 3.60 7.86
CA SER A 194 9.50 3.89 7.46
C SER A 194 10.14 5.05 8.26
N SER A 195 9.35 6.03 8.70
CA SER A 195 9.82 7.18 9.47
C SER A 195 9.87 6.97 10.99
N LEU A 196 9.46 5.79 11.48
CA LEU A 196 9.40 5.47 12.90
C LEU A 196 10.71 4.80 13.37
N ASP A 197 11.10 5.07 14.62
CA ASP A 197 12.15 4.31 15.27
C ASP A 197 11.76 2.82 15.44
N ARG A 198 12.76 1.95 15.65
CA ARG A 198 12.58 0.50 15.66
C ARG A 198 11.56 0.02 16.69
N LEU A 199 11.54 0.62 17.89
CA LEU A 199 10.66 0.18 18.97
C LEU A 199 9.21 0.54 18.67
N ILE A 200 8.98 1.80 18.27
CA ILE A 200 7.64 2.28 17.88
C ILE A 200 7.12 1.53 16.67
N ARG A 201 7.97 1.26 15.67
CA ARG A 201 7.64 0.47 14.48
C ARG A 201 7.14 -0.92 14.87
N SER A 202 7.85 -1.64 15.74
CA SER A 202 7.40 -2.96 16.20
C SER A 202 6.03 -2.90 16.86
N GLY A 203 5.78 -1.93 17.74
CA GLY A 203 4.47 -1.76 18.37
C GLY A 203 3.35 -1.40 17.38
N MET A 204 3.66 -0.68 16.29
CA MET A 204 2.69 -0.39 15.22
C MET A 204 2.38 -1.63 14.37
N GLN A 205 3.37 -2.46 14.12
CA GLN A 205 3.18 -3.75 13.43
C GLN A 205 2.29 -4.68 14.26
N ASP A 206 2.53 -4.79 15.57
CA ASP A 206 1.69 -5.60 16.47
C ASP A 206 0.24 -5.10 16.48
N LEU A 207 0.05 -3.78 16.58
CA LEU A 207 -1.28 -3.18 16.51
C LEU A 207 -1.99 -3.47 15.18
N LEU A 208 -1.25 -3.42 14.05
CA LEU A 208 -1.83 -3.72 12.74
C LEU A 208 -2.28 -5.17 12.63
N VAL A 209 -1.48 -6.13 13.13
CA VAL A 209 -1.84 -7.56 13.15
C VAL A 209 -3.08 -7.77 14.02
N GLU A 210 -3.10 -7.20 15.24
CA GLU A 210 -4.26 -7.31 16.13
C GLU A 210 -5.54 -6.76 15.50
N LEU A 211 -5.45 -5.61 14.83
CA LEU A 211 -6.60 -5.02 14.13
C LEU A 211 -7.02 -5.86 12.92
N GLN A 212 -6.07 -6.44 12.19
CA GLN A 212 -6.38 -7.30 11.05
C GLN A 212 -7.10 -8.56 11.46
N ASP A 213 -6.67 -9.21 12.55
CA ASP A 213 -7.32 -10.41 13.10
C ASP A 213 -8.77 -10.16 13.54
N LYS A 214 -9.07 -8.93 13.97
CA LYS A 214 -10.42 -8.53 14.39
C LYS A 214 -11.32 -8.09 13.23
N LEU A 215 -10.74 -7.39 12.26
CA LEU A 215 -11.52 -6.66 11.24
C LEU A 215 -11.56 -7.39 9.89
N HIS A 216 -10.62 -8.30 9.64
CA HIS A 216 -10.48 -9.04 8.39
C HIS A 216 -10.50 -8.16 7.13
N LYS A 217 -9.88 -6.96 7.21
CA LYS A 217 -9.78 -6.03 6.07
C LYS A 217 -8.76 -6.52 5.06
N THR A 218 -8.92 -6.13 3.81
CA THR A 218 -7.87 -6.34 2.81
C THR A 218 -6.90 -5.18 2.89
N ILE A 219 -5.63 -5.48 3.15
CA ILE A 219 -4.58 -4.48 3.32
C ILE A 219 -3.56 -4.65 2.19
N VAL A 220 -3.32 -3.58 1.42
CA VAL A 220 -2.21 -3.50 0.47
C VAL A 220 -1.12 -2.64 1.10
N PHE A 221 -0.01 -3.29 1.47
CA PHE A 221 1.04 -2.72 2.29
C PHE A 221 2.33 -2.59 1.49
N ILE A 222 2.86 -1.38 1.35
CA ILE A 222 4.17 -1.13 0.71
C ILE A 222 5.25 -1.05 1.77
N THR A 223 6.34 -1.76 1.54
CA THR A 223 7.57 -1.63 2.30
C THR A 223 8.80 -1.99 1.45
N HIS A 224 9.96 -1.49 1.83
CA HIS A 224 11.26 -1.95 1.33
C HIS A 224 12.00 -2.85 2.33
N ASP A 225 11.41 -3.12 3.49
CA ASP A 225 11.96 -3.93 4.57
C ASP A 225 11.39 -5.35 4.50
N LEU A 226 12.25 -6.35 4.19
CA LEU A 226 11.84 -7.74 4.08
C LEU A 226 11.40 -8.32 5.42
N ASP A 227 12.01 -7.94 6.56
CA ASP A 227 11.56 -8.42 7.88
C ASP A 227 10.13 -7.97 8.18
N GLU A 228 9.76 -6.77 7.78
CA GLU A 228 8.41 -6.24 7.88
C GLU A 228 7.44 -7.02 6.95
N ALA A 229 7.84 -7.27 5.70
CA ALA A 229 7.06 -8.04 4.74
C ALA A 229 6.80 -9.47 5.23
N LEU A 230 7.84 -10.14 5.77
CA LEU A 230 7.74 -11.50 6.30
C LEU A 230 6.90 -11.59 7.59
N ARG A 231 6.86 -10.51 8.37
CA ARG A 231 6.09 -10.46 9.61
C ARG A 231 4.60 -10.23 9.38
N LEU A 232 4.27 -9.33 8.43
CA LEU A 232 2.91 -8.85 8.22
C LEU A 232 2.19 -9.57 7.09
N GLY A 233 2.92 -9.93 6.01
CA GLY A 233 2.34 -10.37 4.75
C GLY A 233 1.80 -11.80 4.80
N HIS A 234 0.60 -11.99 4.28
CA HIS A 234 0.09 -13.31 3.89
C HIS A 234 0.62 -13.71 2.52
N GLN A 235 0.77 -12.72 1.63
CA GLN A 235 1.46 -12.82 0.35
C GLN A 235 2.33 -11.60 0.12
N ILE A 236 3.42 -11.79 -0.63
CA ILE A 236 4.42 -10.77 -0.95
C ILE A 236 4.61 -10.75 -2.47
N ALA A 237 4.50 -9.57 -3.07
CA ALA A 237 4.92 -9.30 -4.44
C ALA A 237 6.20 -8.46 -4.43
N ILE A 238 7.22 -8.88 -5.16
CA ILE A 238 8.49 -8.17 -5.27
C ILE A 238 8.55 -7.54 -6.66
N LEU A 239 8.70 -6.20 -6.68
CA LEU A 239 8.84 -5.42 -7.90
C LEU A 239 10.30 -5.03 -8.13
N LYS A 240 10.74 -5.14 -9.38
CA LYS A 240 12.01 -4.65 -9.88
C LYS A 240 11.78 -3.87 -11.19
N ASP A 241 12.22 -2.63 -11.26
CA ASP A 241 12.15 -1.80 -12.47
C ASP A 241 10.76 -1.73 -13.14
N GLY A 242 9.70 -1.75 -12.34
CA GLY A 242 8.33 -1.70 -12.81
C GLY A 242 7.74 -3.04 -13.25
N VAL A 243 8.43 -4.16 -13.02
CA VAL A 243 7.98 -5.52 -13.33
C VAL A 243 7.83 -6.33 -12.07
N LEU A 244 6.90 -7.29 -12.06
CA LEU A 244 6.80 -8.29 -10.98
C LEU A 244 7.93 -9.32 -11.15
N SER A 245 8.83 -9.37 -10.16
CA SER A 245 9.92 -10.36 -10.12
C SER A 245 9.44 -11.67 -9.50
N GLN A 246 8.72 -11.60 -8.38
CA GLN A 246 8.15 -12.77 -7.72
C GLN A 246 6.88 -12.41 -6.95
N VAL A 247 5.94 -13.35 -6.90
CA VAL A 247 4.78 -13.32 -6.01
C VAL A 247 4.70 -14.66 -5.29
N GLY A 248 4.49 -14.65 -3.97
CA GLY A 248 4.38 -15.88 -3.18
C GLY A 248 4.16 -15.61 -1.71
N ARG A 249 4.01 -16.70 -0.95
CA ARG A 249 3.96 -16.64 0.51
C ARG A 249 5.34 -16.34 1.10
N PRO A 250 5.43 -15.82 2.34
CA PRO A 250 6.71 -15.54 3.00
C PRO A 250 7.70 -16.71 2.94
N GLU A 251 7.23 -17.95 3.19
CA GLU A 251 8.09 -19.15 3.17
C GLU A 251 8.59 -19.48 1.76
N GLU A 252 7.79 -19.21 0.72
CA GLU A 252 8.16 -19.44 -0.67
C GLU A 252 9.25 -18.46 -1.11
N ILE A 253 9.11 -17.19 -0.74
CA ILE A 253 10.12 -16.13 -1.00
C ILE A 253 11.46 -16.49 -0.35
N LEU A 254 11.43 -16.99 0.90
CA LEU A 254 12.66 -17.37 1.63
C LEU A 254 13.35 -18.62 1.08
N ARG A 255 12.60 -19.57 0.53
CA ARG A 255 13.14 -20.87 0.08
C ARG A 255 13.51 -20.90 -1.40
N ASN A 256 12.77 -20.21 -2.23
CA ASN A 256 12.81 -20.29 -3.68
C ASN A 256 12.84 -18.91 -4.29
N SER A 257 13.98 -18.21 -4.20
CA SER A 257 14.16 -16.91 -4.88
C SER A 257 14.08 -17.08 -6.38
N ALA A 258 13.24 -16.30 -7.05
CA ALA A 258 13.02 -16.39 -8.50
C ALA A 258 14.21 -15.89 -9.31
N ASP A 259 14.97 -14.94 -8.77
CA ASP A 259 16.15 -14.35 -9.42
C ASP A 259 17.16 -13.82 -8.38
N ASP A 260 18.32 -13.37 -8.86
CA ASP A 260 19.40 -12.80 -8.03
C ASP A 260 18.96 -11.55 -7.24
N TYR A 261 17.97 -10.81 -7.75
CA TYR A 261 17.44 -9.63 -7.09
C TYR A 261 16.64 -10.00 -5.83
N VAL A 262 15.77 -11.00 -5.94
CA VAL A 262 15.04 -11.54 -4.79
C VAL A 262 16.01 -12.20 -3.81
N GLU A 263 16.98 -12.94 -4.31
CA GLU A 263 18.02 -13.57 -3.47
C GLU A 263 18.80 -12.54 -2.64
N ALA A 264 19.09 -11.37 -3.21
CA ALA A 264 19.77 -10.30 -2.48
C ALA A 264 18.99 -9.85 -1.24
N PHE A 265 17.67 -9.65 -1.34
CA PHE A 265 16.83 -9.34 -0.18
C PHE A 265 16.85 -10.45 0.88
N VAL A 266 16.71 -11.71 0.44
CA VAL A 266 16.68 -12.89 1.35
C VAL A 266 18.02 -13.07 2.06
N ARG A 267 19.12 -12.85 1.37
CA ARG A 267 20.49 -12.96 1.92
C ARG A 267 20.74 -11.98 3.05
N ASP A 268 20.27 -10.73 2.92
CA ASP A 268 20.45 -9.70 3.94
C ASP A 268 19.67 -10.05 5.23
N VAL A 269 18.45 -10.57 5.11
CA VAL A 269 17.65 -11.03 6.25
C VAL A 269 18.29 -12.26 6.93
N ASN A 270 18.76 -13.23 6.16
CA ASN A 270 19.41 -14.41 6.70
C ASN A 270 20.67 -14.05 7.50
N ARG A 271 21.47 -13.07 7.01
CA ARG A 271 22.62 -12.54 7.74
C ARG A 271 22.22 -11.86 9.05
N ALA A 272 21.18 -11.03 9.02
CA ALA A 272 20.71 -10.31 10.21
C ALA A 272 20.16 -11.26 11.30
N ARG A 273 19.57 -12.41 10.89
CA ARG A 273 19.05 -13.45 11.79
C ARG A 273 20.08 -14.49 12.22
N GLY A 274 21.33 -14.39 11.76
CA GLY A 274 22.40 -15.37 12.06
C GLY A 274 22.16 -16.75 11.47
N LEU A 275 21.27 -16.87 10.48
CA LEU A 275 21.02 -18.09 9.73
C LEU A 275 22.08 -18.19 8.63
N SER A 276 22.97 -19.16 8.76
CA SER A 276 23.91 -19.50 7.67
C SER A 276 23.12 -19.84 6.42
N THR A 277 23.53 -19.31 5.29
CA THR A 277 23.00 -19.69 3.96
C THR A 277 22.93 -21.21 3.87
N ILE A 278 21.72 -21.76 3.82
CA ILE A 278 21.53 -23.14 3.43
C ILE A 278 21.82 -23.17 1.92
N THR A 279 23.08 -23.32 1.56
CA THR A 279 23.48 -23.74 0.22
C THR A 279 22.99 -25.17 0.07
N ASN A 280 21.92 -25.35 -0.68
CA ASN A 280 21.56 -26.69 -1.18
C ASN A 280 22.70 -27.20 -2.08
N PRO A 281 23.14 -28.45 -1.89
CA PRO A 281 24.14 -29.07 -2.73
C PRO A 281 23.67 -29.33 -4.16
#